data_7ca422dfe573d2dfa4ab10c4f71a978e
#
_entry.id   7ca422dfe573d2dfa4ab10c4f71a978e
#
_cell.length_a   1.000
_cell.length_b   1.000
_cell.length_c   1.000
_cell.angle_alpha   90.00
_cell.angle_beta   90.00
_cell.angle_gamma   90.00
#
_symmetry.space_group_name_H-M   'P 1'
#
loop_
_entity.id
_entity.type
_entity.pdbx_description
1 polymer ?
#
loop_
_entity_poly.entity_id
_entity_poly.type
_entity_poly.pdbx_seq_one_letter_code
_entity_poly.pdbx_strand_id
1 'polypeptide(L)'
;MKKLIACGVLIASLATGARADWQRDATTLAWRAGGRVVWQFSFDPTKGKTFFNPLSVAGGPSLTNFRPEDHPWHYGLWFSWKYINHVNYWEEDRTSGKAGGATRWSPPAIETAADGSATIRLAITYESAPGVVDLSEARELRVAAPAADGSYTIDWRAHFTAGRTDLVLDRTPMPGEPKGAVNGGYAGLGIRMAAAPLGIAFVSPAGPIAEFVQDRARPAAPAMACNFSDGPTPAGAIAILSDPVNAGENAPWYLINSAAFRFACPAILAPKPRAVPAGGQFDLHYRIALRREPWTPEALRAALAAWRR
;
A
#
# COMPACT_ATOMS: atom_id res chain seq x y z
N MET A 1 40.18 41.49 -51.94
CA MET A 1 39.21 41.45 -50.86
C MET A 1 38.54 40.07 -50.88
N LYS A 2 38.95 39.13 -49.99
CA LYS A 2 38.39 37.78 -49.90
C LYS A 2 37.42 37.81 -48.75
N LYS A 3 36.11 37.53 -49.01
CA LYS A 3 35.06 37.38 -47.98
C LYS A 3 35.16 35.99 -47.45
N LEU A 4 35.45 35.84 -46.13
CA LEU A 4 35.25 34.60 -45.39
C LEU A 4 33.77 34.50 -45.03
N ILE A 5 33.14 33.40 -45.44
CA ILE A 5 31.80 32.97 -44.97
C ILE A 5 32.03 32.02 -43.79
N ALA A 6 31.66 32.47 -42.60
CA ALA A 6 31.64 31.63 -41.40
C ALA A 6 30.36 30.78 -41.40
N CYS A 7 30.50 29.47 -41.56
CA CYS A 7 29.42 28.51 -41.45
C CYS A 7 29.24 28.14 -39.96
N GLY A 8 28.22 28.71 -39.31
CA GLY A 8 27.88 28.35 -37.93
C GLY A 8 27.20 26.99 -37.89
N VAL A 9 27.83 25.99 -37.28
CA VAL A 9 27.23 24.70 -37.01
C VAL A 9 26.35 24.83 -35.75
N LEU A 10 25.05 24.80 -35.96
CA LEU A 10 24.08 24.75 -34.86
C LEU A 10 24.08 23.32 -34.29
N ILE A 11 24.73 23.07 -33.16
CA ILE A 11 24.65 21.82 -32.43
C ILE A 11 23.33 21.84 -31.66
N ALA A 12 22.29 21.18 -32.20
CA ALA A 12 21.06 20.89 -31.45
C ALA A 12 21.38 19.82 -30.40
N SER A 13 21.52 20.24 -29.15
CA SER A 13 21.58 19.33 -28.02
C SER A 13 20.22 18.62 -27.89
N LEU A 14 20.12 17.39 -28.40
CA LEU A 14 19.03 16.49 -28.09
C LEU A 14 19.14 16.15 -26.59
N ALA A 15 18.37 16.86 -25.74
CA ALA A 15 18.12 16.44 -24.38
C ALA A 15 17.35 15.12 -24.47
N THR A 16 18.05 14.01 -24.32
CA THR A 16 17.42 12.70 -24.10
C THR A 16 16.77 12.73 -22.72
N GLY A 17 15.59 13.33 -22.62
CA GLY A 17 14.73 13.21 -21.47
C GLY A 17 14.52 11.72 -21.23
N ALA A 18 14.91 11.21 -20.07
CA ALA A 18 14.71 9.80 -19.72
C ALA A 18 13.22 9.47 -19.85
N ARG A 19 12.91 8.65 -20.84
CA ARG A 19 11.55 8.28 -21.23
C ARG A 19 10.92 7.46 -20.09
N ALA A 20 9.67 7.75 -19.77
CA ALA A 20 8.87 6.88 -18.90
C ALA A 20 8.47 5.63 -19.69
N ASP A 21 8.60 4.45 -19.08
CA ASP A 21 8.35 3.17 -19.73
C ASP A 21 7.81 2.11 -18.78
N TRP A 22 7.18 1.09 -19.37
CA TRP A 22 6.74 -0.11 -18.66
C TRP A 22 7.86 -1.15 -18.62
N GLN A 23 8.01 -1.77 -17.46
CA GLN A 23 8.80 -2.99 -17.31
C GLN A 23 7.86 -4.09 -16.78
N ARG A 24 7.79 -5.20 -17.50
CA ARG A 24 6.96 -6.35 -17.12
C ARG A 24 7.72 -7.65 -17.33
N ASP A 25 7.61 -8.55 -16.36
CA ASP A 25 8.07 -9.92 -16.46
C ASP A 25 6.95 -10.90 -16.04
N ALA A 26 7.30 -12.17 -15.78
CA ALA A 26 6.33 -13.20 -15.40
C ALA A 26 5.67 -12.96 -14.04
N THR A 27 6.26 -12.14 -13.17
CA THR A 27 5.91 -11.99 -11.75
C THR A 27 5.78 -10.55 -11.28
N THR A 28 6.13 -9.60 -12.13
CA THR A 28 6.10 -8.16 -11.79
C THR A 28 5.58 -7.29 -12.93
N LEU A 29 5.00 -6.16 -12.54
CA LEU A 29 4.73 -5.02 -13.41
C LEU A 29 5.30 -3.77 -12.73
N ALA A 30 6.12 -2.99 -13.43
CA ALA A 30 6.69 -1.74 -12.93
C ALA A 30 6.52 -0.59 -13.93
N TRP A 31 6.32 0.60 -13.38
CA TRP A 31 6.41 1.87 -14.10
C TRP A 31 7.71 2.56 -13.75
N ARG A 32 8.44 3.01 -14.77
CA ARG A 32 9.73 3.68 -14.64
C ARG A 32 9.66 5.09 -15.20
N ALA A 33 10.31 6.01 -14.51
CA ALA A 33 10.53 7.37 -14.98
C ALA A 33 11.95 7.81 -14.61
N GLY A 34 12.65 8.50 -15.53
CA GLY A 34 14.02 8.92 -15.30
C GLY A 34 15.00 7.76 -15.04
N GLY A 35 14.78 6.58 -15.64
CA GLY A 35 15.62 5.40 -15.45
C GLY A 35 15.41 4.67 -14.12
N ARG A 36 14.49 5.15 -13.25
CA ARG A 36 14.19 4.54 -11.93
C ARG A 36 12.79 3.98 -11.89
N VAL A 37 12.59 2.92 -11.09
CA VAL A 37 11.25 2.40 -10.79
C VAL A 37 10.53 3.39 -9.90
N VAL A 38 9.35 3.85 -10.34
CA VAL A 38 8.45 4.71 -9.56
C VAL A 38 7.56 3.84 -8.67
N TRP A 39 6.97 2.80 -9.26
CA TRP A 39 6.26 1.77 -8.52
C TRP A 39 6.42 0.41 -9.20
N GLN A 40 6.36 -0.64 -8.40
CA GLN A 40 6.34 -2.02 -8.88
C GLN A 40 5.29 -2.81 -8.11
N PHE A 41 4.44 -3.51 -8.85
CA PHE A 41 3.52 -4.49 -8.33
C PHE A 41 4.08 -5.89 -8.54
N SER A 42 4.16 -6.70 -7.48
CA SER A 42 4.59 -8.08 -7.52
C SER A 42 3.41 -9.02 -7.30
N PHE A 43 3.33 -10.03 -8.16
CA PHE A 43 2.37 -11.13 -8.12
C PHE A 43 3.07 -12.50 -8.22
N ASP A 44 4.30 -12.59 -7.71
CA ASP A 44 5.10 -13.80 -7.61
C ASP A 44 4.44 -14.79 -6.63
N PRO A 45 3.91 -15.95 -7.10
CA PRO A 45 3.17 -16.87 -6.24
C PRO A 45 4.02 -17.51 -5.14
N THR A 46 5.35 -17.42 -5.25
CA THR A 46 6.26 -17.93 -4.21
C THR A 46 6.33 -17.02 -2.99
N LYS A 47 5.85 -15.77 -3.09
CA LYS A 47 5.89 -14.77 -2.00
C LYS A 47 4.71 -14.85 -1.03
N GLY A 48 3.64 -15.57 -1.36
CA GLY A 48 2.48 -15.74 -0.50
C GLY A 48 1.58 -14.50 -0.36
N LYS A 49 1.96 -13.35 -0.94
CA LYS A 49 1.18 -12.10 -0.97
C LYS A 49 1.48 -11.33 -2.25
N THR A 50 0.47 -10.62 -2.78
CA THR A 50 0.69 -9.61 -3.81
C THR A 50 0.91 -8.25 -3.15
N PHE A 51 1.78 -7.41 -3.72
CA PHE A 51 2.20 -6.17 -3.06
C PHE A 51 2.78 -5.14 -4.02
N PHE A 52 2.82 -3.89 -3.57
CA PHE A 52 3.60 -2.84 -4.21
C PHE A 52 4.89 -2.58 -3.42
N ASN A 53 6.03 -2.72 -4.09
CA ASN A 53 7.34 -2.28 -3.62
C ASN A 53 8.36 -2.26 -4.78
N PRO A 54 9.12 -1.18 -5.00
CA PRO A 54 9.02 0.10 -4.28
C PRO A 54 7.75 0.88 -4.61
N LEU A 55 7.43 1.85 -3.76
CA LEU A 55 6.56 2.99 -4.05
C LEU A 55 7.38 4.26 -3.87
N SER A 56 7.44 5.12 -4.88
CA SER A 56 8.14 6.40 -4.85
C SER A 56 7.41 7.44 -5.69
N VAL A 57 7.78 8.69 -5.57
CA VAL A 57 7.47 9.71 -6.59
C VAL A 57 8.62 9.79 -7.58
N ALA A 58 8.36 10.22 -8.81
CA ALA A 58 9.38 10.30 -9.84
C ALA A 58 10.63 11.08 -9.36
N GLY A 59 11.81 10.45 -9.46
CA GLY A 59 13.07 10.99 -8.99
C GLY A 59 13.31 10.94 -7.48
N GLY A 60 12.33 10.51 -6.67
CA GLY A 60 12.44 10.35 -5.23
C GLY A 60 12.99 8.99 -4.79
N PRO A 61 13.26 8.81 -3.48
CA PRO A 61 13.62 7.52 -2.90
C PRO A 61 12.39 6.60 -2.82
N SER A 62 12.62 5.30 -2.55
CA SER A 62 11.55 4.40 -2.14
C SER A 62 10.99 4.84 -0.79
N LEU A 63 9.67 4.98 -0.71
CA LEU A 63 8.95 5.32 0.52
C LEU A 63 8.48 4.05 1.27
N THR A 64 8.71 2.87 0.70
CA THR A 64 8.34 1.57 1.26
C THR A 64 9.56 0.70 1.53
N ASN A 65 9.39 -0.25 2.45
CA ASN A 65 10.41 -1.24 2.83
C ASN A 65 9.87 -2.66 2.63
N PHE A 66 10.70 -3.52 2.07
CA PHE A 66 10.35 -4.89 1.70
C PHE A 66 11.11 -5.90 2.53
N ARG A 67 10.38 -6.79 3.23
CA ARG A 67 10.92 -7.91 4.02
C ARG A 67 12.08 -7.51 4.95
N PRO A 68 11.91 -6.49 5.80
CA PRO A 68 12.95 -6.15 6.76
C PRO A 68 13.17 -7.33 7.72
N GLU A 69 14.39 -7.43 8.26
CA GLU A 69 14.82 -8.55 9.11
C GLU A 69 13.90 -8.75 10.32
N ASP A 70 13.43 -7.66 10.92
CA ASP A 70 12.52 -7.68 12.08
C ASP A 70 11.15 -8.31 11.75
N HIS A 71 10.63 -8.06 10.52
CA HIS A 71 9.33 -8.53 10.04
C HIS A 71 9.38 -8.97 8.57
N PRO A 72 9.96 -10.15 8.27
CA PRO A 72 10.12 -10.62 6.87
C PRO A 72 8.79 -10.88 6.15
N TRP A 73 7.67 -10.84 6.84
CA TRP A 73 6.31 -10.91 6.29
C TRP A 73 5.68 -9.54 5.98
N HIS A 74 6.43 -8.42 6.06
CA HIS A 74 6.01 -7.10 5.60
C HIS A 74 6.49 -6.81 4.19
N TYR A 75 5.58 -6.45 3.29
CA TYR A 75 5.78 -6.42 1.84
C TYR A 75 5.56 -5.03 1.21
N GLY A 76 6.12 -3.97 1.77
CA GLY A 76 5.88 -2.61 1.28
C GLY A 76 4.44 -2.18 1.52
N LEU A 77 3.60 -2.11 0.49
CA LEU A 77 2.14 -1.95 0.58
C LEU A 77 1.48 -3.26 0.16
N TRP A 78 0.76 -3.90 1.07
CA TRP A 78 0.12 -5.19 0.83
C TRP A 78 -1.22 -5.32 1.54
N PHE A 79 -1.96 -6.38 1.24
CA PHE A 79 -3.18 -6.77 1.96
C PHE A 79 -3.04 -8.20 2.45
N SER A 80 -3.43 -8.45 3.70
CA SER A 80 -3.59 -9.80 4.26
C SER A 80 -4.56 -9.78 5.44
N TRP A 81 -5.33 -10.83 5.62
CA TRP A 81 -6.07 -11.05 6.87
C TRP A 81 -5.11 -11.50 7.94
N LYS A 82 -5.36 -11.07 9.21
CA LYS A 82 -4.59 -11.61 10.35
C LYS A 82 -5.03 -13.03 10.62
N TYR A 83 -6.32 -13.22 10.88
CA TYR A 83 -6.91 -14.53 11.05
C TYR A 83 -8.20 -14.68 10.24
N ILE A 84 -8.39 -15.85 9.64
CA ILE A 84 -9.67 -16.37 9.14
C ILE A 84 -9.91 -17.67 9.90
N ASN A 85 -10.98 -17.75 10.72
CA ASN A 85 -11.26 -18.91 11.57
C ASN A 85 -10.02 -19.39 12.36
N HIS A 86 -9.30 -18.45 13.02
CA HIS A 86 -8.08 -18.66 13.80
C HIS A 86 -6.83 -19.06 12.98
N VAL A 87 -6.92 -19.30 11.68
CA VAL A 87 -5.78 -19.57 10.81
C VAL A 87 -5.10 -18.25 10.47
N ASN A 88 -3.79 -18.16 10.69
CA ASN A 88 -2.98 -16.96 10.45
C ASN A 88 -2.54 -16.86 8.99
N TYR A 89 -2.85 -15.73 8.32
CA TYR A 89 -2.42 -15.42 6.96
C TYR A 89 -1.42 -14.27 6.91
N TRP A 90 -1.16 -13.61 8.05
CA TRP A 90 -0.33 -12.41 8.11
C TRP A 90 1.14 -12.71 8.30
N GLU A 91 1.50 -13.36 9.41
CA GLU A 91 2.87 -13.74 9.71
C GLU A 91 3.26 -15.02 8.99
N GLU A 92 4.48 -15.03 8.51
CA GLU A 92 5.17 -16.18 7.97
C GLU A 92 6.11 -16.76 9.00
N ASP A 93 6.12 -18.07 9.13
CA ASP A 93 7.13 -18.77 9.92
C ASP A 93 8.53 -18.47 9.38
N ARG A 94 9.47 -18.14 10.24
CA ARG A 94 10.81 -17.68 9.84
C ARG A 94 11.63 -18.75 9.12
N THR A 95 11.37 -20.02 9.39
CA THR A 95 12.11 -21.15 8.82
C THR A 95 11.52 -21.54 7.47
N SER A 96 10.22 -21.73 7.40
CA SER A 96 9.52 -22.17 6.19
C SER A 96 9.17 -21.03 5.22
N GLY A 97 9.12 -19.78 5.71
CA GLY A 97 8.65 -18.62 4.95
C GLY A 97 7.17 -18.66 4.59
N LYS A 98 6.37 -19.52 5.27
CA LYS A 98 4.96 -19.71 4.98
C LYS A 98 4.09 -19.27 6.16
N ALA A 99 2.93 -18.67 5.86
CA ALA A 99 1.87 -18.45 6.84
C ALA A 99 1.11 -19.76 7.15
N GLY A 100 0.30 -19.74 8.19
CA GLY A 100 -0.55 -20.88 8.55
C GLY A 100 -1.60 -21.19 7.50
N GLY A 101 -2.20 -20.15 6.89
CA GLY A 101 -3.08 -20.27 5.73
C GLY A 101 -2.36 -19.87 4.44
N ALA A 102 -2.83 -20.37 3.30
CA ALA A 102 -2.30 -20.05 1.99
C ALA A 102 -3.16 -18.98 1.29
N THR A 103 -2.53 -17.94 0.77
CA THR A 103 -3.15 -17.02 -0.17
C THR A 103 -2.68 -17.38 -1.58
N ARG A 104 -3.62 -17.61 -2.50
CA ARG A 104 -3.32 -17.99 -3.87
C ARG A 104 -4.04 -17.06 -4.84
N TRP A 105 -3.50 -16.91 -6.04
CA TRP A 105 -4.13 -16.12 -7.11
C TRP A 105 -3.80 -16.72 -8.48
N SER A 106 -4.73 -16.50 -9.41
CA SER A 106 -4.47 -16.75 -10.84
C SER A 106 -3.56 -15.64 -11.41
N PRO A 107 -2.90 -15.89 -12.57
CA PRO A 107 -2.20 -14.81 -13.25
C PRO A 107 -3.08 -13.58 -13.43
N PRO A 108 -2.61 -12.37 -13.06
CA PRO A 108 -3.42 -11.16 -13.12
C PRO A 108 -3.76 -10.77 -14.56
N ALA A 109 -4.98 -10.28 -14.77
CA ALA A 109 -5.31 -9.54 -15.98
C ALA A 109 -4.77 -8.11 -15.83
N ILE A 110 -3.84 -7.72 -16.71
CA ILE A 110 -3.12 -6.45 -16.65
C ILE A 110 -3.35 -5.68 -17.95
N GLU A 111 -3.87 -4.47 -17.82
CA GLU A 111 -4.02 -3.46 -18.87
C GLU A 111 -3.13 -2.27 -18.51
N THR A 112 -2.32 -1.80 -19.47
CA THR A 112 -1.45 -0.63 -19.32
C THR A 112 -1.68 0.34 -20.45
N ALA A 113 -1.59 1.65 -20.17
CA ALA A 113 -1.69 2.69 -21.18
C ALA A 113 -0.38 3.46 -21.33
N ALA A 114 -0.23 4.18 -22.45
CA ALA A 114 0.97 4.93 -22.76
C ALA A 114 1.19 6.14 -21.83
N ASP A 115 0.15 6.61 -21.16
CA ASP A 115 0.20 7.69 -20.18
C ASP A 115 0.73 7.24 -18.79
N GLY A 116 1.02 5.95 -18.60
CA GLY A 116 1.50 5.38 -17.36
C GLY A 116 0.40 4.90 -16.42
N SER A 117 -0.87 4.93 -16.84
CA SER A 117 -1.96 4.31 -16.08
C SER A 117 -2.02 2.80 -16.28
N ALA A 118 -2.49 2.08 -15.25
CA ALA A 118 -2.66 0.64 -15.30
C ALA A 118 -3.92 0.18 -14.56
N THR A 119 -4.53 -0.90 -15.06
CA THR A 119 -5.56 -1.65 -14.32
C THR A 119 -5.09 -3.10 -14.16
N ILE A 120 -5.11 -3.59 -12.92
CA ILE A 120 -4.67 -4.94 -12.56
C ILE A 120 -5.82 -5.64 -11.84
N ARG A 121 -6.27 -6.78 -12.34
CA ARG A 121 -7.34 -7.58 -11.74
C ARG A 121 -6.84 -8.94 -11.35
N LEU A 122 -7.20 -9.39 -10.14
CA LEU A 122 -6.81 -10.68 -9.59
C LEU A 122 -8.04 -11.39 -9.01
N ALA A 123 -8.11 -12.70 -9.22
CA ALA A 123 -8.93 -13.60 -8.43
C ALA A 123 -8.02 -14.27 -7.39
N ILE A 124 -8.33 -14.07 -6.11
CA ILE A 124 -7.53 -14.51 -4.97
C ILE A 124 -8.36 -15.45 -4.12
N THR A 125 -7.74 -16.51 -3.59
CA THR A 125 -8.33 -17.41 -2.60
C THR A 125 -7.49 -17.45 -1.33
N TYR A 126 -8.19 -17.60 -0.21
CA TYR A 126 -7.61 -17.81 1.12
C TYR A 126 -7.98 -19.23 1.55
N GLU A 127 -6.97 -20.08 1.72
CA GLU A 127 -7.12 -21.51 1.97
C GLU A 127 -6.53 -21.87 3.32
N SER A 128 -7.34 -22.48 4.21
CA SER A 128 -6.90 -23.00 5.51
C SER A 128 -6.17 -24.34 5.36
N ALA A 129 -6.48 -25.11 4.33
CA ALA A 129 -5.80 -26.32 3.93
C ALA A 129 -5.81 -26.45 2.40
N PRO A 130 -4.97 -27.30 1.80
CA PRO A 130 -4.93 -27.47 0.35
C PRO A 130 -6.31 -27.77 -0.26
N GLY A 131 -6.80 -26.85 -1.12
CA GLY A 131 -8.10 -26.95 -1.78
C GLY A 131 -9.30 -26.58 -0.93
N VAL A 132 -9.12 -26.18 0.33
CA VAL A 132 -10.20 -25.68 1.22
C VAL A 132 -10.22 -24.15 1.15
N VAL A 133 -11.05 -23.61 0.27
CA VAL A 133 -11.22 -22.17 0.09
C VAL A 133 -12.23 -21.65 1.12
N ASP A 134 -11.73 -20.90 2.12
CA ASP A 134 -12.55 -20.27 3.15
C ASP A 134 -13.12 -18.93 2.66
N LEU A 135 -12.32 -18.16 1.93
CA LEU A 135 -12.68 -16.82 1.45
C LEU A 135 -12.12 -16.61 0.04
N SER A 136 -12.88 -16.01 -0.83
CA SER A 136 -12.45 -15.55 -2.16
C SER A 136 -12.44 -14.04 -2.23
N GLU A 137 -11.55 -13.47 -3.05
CA GLU A 137 -11.43 -12.03 -3.29
C GLU A 137 -11.29 -11.75 -4.79
N ALA A 138 -12.14 -10.87 -5.31
CA ALA A 138 -11.92 -10.23 -6.59
C ALA A 138 -11.29 -8.84 -6.32
N ARG A 139 -10.00 -8.69 -6.68
CA ARG A 139 -9.26 -7.44 -6.48
C ARG A 139 -9.09 -6.69 -7.78
N GLU A 140 -9.39 -5.39 -7.76
CA GLU A 140 -9.05 -4.45 -8.81
C GLU A 140 -8.16 -3.34 -8.27
N LEU A 141 -7.01 -3.14 -8.90
CA LEU A 141 -6.06 -2.07 -8.62
C LEU A 141 -6.00 -1.18 -9.85
N ARG A 142 -6.33 0.11 -9.68
CA ARG A 142 -6.21 1.11 -10.74
C ARG A 142 -5.12 2.10 -10.35
N VAL A 143 -4.03 2.08 -11.07
CA VAL A 143 -2.96 3.07 -10.92
C VAL A 143 -3.22 4.19 -11.93
N ALA A 144 -3.41 5.41 -11.44
CA ALA A 144 -3.62 6.57 -12.30
C ALA A 144 -2.32 6.97 -13.02
N ALA A 145 -2.48 7.59 -14.19
CA ALA A 145 -1.37 8.23 -14.86
C ALA A 145 -0.71 9.27 -13.93
N PRO A 146 0.64 9.31 -13.85
CA PRO A 146 1.32 10.33 -13.08
C PRO A 146 0.99 11.73 -13.61
N ALA A 147 0.64 12.65 -12.71
CA ALA A 147 0.50 14.06 -13.02
C ALA A 147 1.86 14.71 -13.34
N ALA A 148 1.87 15.96 -13.83
CA ALA A 148 3.08 16.67 -14.22
C ALA A 148 4.08 16.85 -13.06
N ASP A 149 3.58 16.91 -11.80
CA ASP A 149 4.38 16.96 -10.57
C ASP A 149 4.87 15.59 -10.09
N GLY A 150 4.54 14.52 -10.83
CA GLY A 150 4.87 13.13 -10.51
C GLY A 150 3.94 12.49 -9.47
N SER A 151 2.88 13.18 -9.04
CA SER A 151 1.86 12.59 -8.15
C SER A 151 1.00 11.57 -8.89
N TYR A 152 0.55 10.53 -8.19
CA TYR A 152 -0.37 9.52 -8.72
C TYR A 152 -1.18 8.87 -7.61
N THR A 153 -2.20 8.12 -8.00
CA THR A 153 -3.04 7.35 -7.06
C THR A 153 -3.11 5.89 -7.44
N ILE A 154 -3.37 5.05 -6.44
CA ILE A 154 -3.72 3.64 -6.59
C ILE A 154 -5.08 3.46 -5.93
N ASP A 155 -6.11 3.21 -6.72
CA ASP A 155 -7.40 2.77 -6.20
C ASP A 155 -7.36 1.26 -5.97
N TRP A 156 -7.63 0.85 -4.75
CA TRP A 156 -7.65 -0.54 -4.32
C TRP A 156 -9.08 -0.95 -3.97
N ARG A 157 -9.69 -1.77 -4.79
CA ARG A 157 -11.02 -2.33 -4.57
C ARG A 157 -10.90 -3.83 -4.39
N ALA A 158 -11.55 -4.35 -3.37
CA ALA A 158 -11.59 -5.77 -3.07
C ALA A 158 -13.01 -6.18 -2.72
N HIS A 159 -13.56 -7.12 -3.47
CA HIS A 159 -14.85 -7.76 -3.21
C HIS A 159 -14.60 -9.16 -2.67
N PHE A 160 -15.11 -9.43 -1.48
CA PHE A 160 -14.92 -10.69 -0.78
C PHE A 160 -16.20 -11.53 -0.78
N THR A 161 -16.04 -12.84 -0.93
CA THR A 161 -17.13 -13.82 -0.83
C THR A 161 -16.69 -14.97 0.10
N ALA A 162 -17.40 -15.18 1.20
CA ALA A 162 -17.17 -16.31 2.08
C ALA A 162 -17.46 -17.64 1.37
N GLY A 163 -16.71 -18.67 1.72
CA GLY A 163 -16.91 -20.02 1.21
C GLY A 163 -18.19 -20.68 1.74
N ARG A 164 -18.14 -22.00 1.92
CA ARG A 164 -19.32 -22.81 2.29
C ARG A 164 -19.64 -22.81 3.79
N THR A 165 -18.79 -22.22 4.62
CA THR A 165 -18.93 -22.16 6.07
C THR A 165 -18.90 -20.73 6.57
N ASP A 166 -19.53 -20.48 7.70
CA ASP A 166 -19.41 -19.20 8.39
C ASP A 166 -17.96 -18.88 8.72
N LEU A 167 -17.59 -17.61 8.58
CA LEU A 167 -16.24 -17.12 8.85
C LEU A 167 -16.23 -16.13 10.01
N VAL A 168 -15.13 -16.13 10.74
CA VAL A 168 -14.74 -15.06 11.65
C VAL A 168 -13.40 -14.48 11.16
N LEU A 169 -13.43 -13.25 10.67
CA LEU A 169 -12.24 -12.47 10.41
C LEU A 169 -11.81 -11.80 11.70
N ASP A 170 -10.60 -12.10 12.17
CA ASP A 170 -10.14 -11.67 13.48
C ASP A 170 -8.71 -11.07 13.43
N ARG A 171 -8.28 -10.55 14.55
CA ARG A 171 -6.99 -9.90 14.77
C ARG A 171 -6.37 -10.38 16.10
N THR A 172 -5.10 -10.03 16.32
CA THR A 172 -4.50 -10.17 17.65
C THR A 172 -5.31 -9.32 18.65
N PRO A 173 -5.61 -9.82 19.84
CA PRO A 173 -6.38 -9.08 20.84
C PRO A 173 -5.77 -7.72 21.17
N MET A 174 -6.63 -6.73 21.35
CA MET A 174 -6.25 -5.34 21.64
C MET A 174 -5.76 -5.19 23.10
N PRO A 175 -4.93 -4.18 23.40
CA PRO A 175 -4.65 -3.81 24.78
C PRO A 175 -5.94 -3.64 25.58
N GLY A 176 -6.00 -4.26 26.76
CA GLY A 176 -7.20 -4.28 27.62
C GLY A 176 -8.15 -5.48 27.40
N GLU A 177 -8.03 -6.21 26.31
CA GLU A 177 -8.73 -7.48 26.10
C GLU A 177 -7.95 -8.66 26.74
N PRO A 178 -8.63 -9.81 27.03
CA PRO A 178 -7.92 -11.02 27.45
C PRO A 178 -6.83 -11.41 26.45
N LYS A 179 -5.61 -11.64 26.95
CA LYS A 179 -4.40 -11.88 26.13
C LYS A 179 -4.05 -10.72 25.18
N GLY A 180 -4.55 -9.52 25.45
CA GLY A 180 -4.28 -8.32 24.67
C GLY A 180 -2.80 -7.94 24.65
N ALA A 181 -2.34 -7.48 23.52
CA ALA A 181 -0.96 -7.06 23.33
C ALA A 181 -0.89 -5.65 22.76
N VAL A 182 0.19 -4.91 23.06
CA VAL A 182 0.43 -3.55 22.56
C VAL A 182 0.41 -3.48 21.02
N ASN A 183 0.73 -4.59 20.36
CA ASN A 183 0.70 -4.74 18.90
C ASN A 183 -0.60 -5.41 18.39
N GLY A 184 -1.68 -5.51 19.19
CA GLY A 184 -2.95 -6.07 18.73
C GLY A 184 -3.70 -5.18 17.73
N GLY A 185 -4.71 -5.74 17.05
CA GLY A 185 -5.71 -5.00 16.27
C GLY A 185 -5.45 -4.86 14.77
N TYR A 186 -4.29 -5.18 14.24
CA TYR A 186 -3.99 -5.05 12.81
C TYR A 186 -4.56 -6.21 11.98
N ALA A 187 -5.10 -5.87 10.81
CA ALA A 187 -5.52 -6.79 9.74
C ALA A 187 -5.88 -5.97 8.50
N GLY A 188 -5.81 -6.55 7.31
CA GLY A 188 -6.23 -5.91 6.08
C GLY A 188 -5.08 -5.21 5.34
N LEU A 189 -5.30 -3.97 4.89
CA LEU A 189 -4.28 -3.19 4.18
C LEU A 189 -3.18 -2.73 5.15
N GLY A 190 -1.94 -3.03 4.82
CA GLY A 190 -0.78 -2.60 5.60
C GLY A 190 0.28 -1.94 4.73
N ILE A 191 1.00 -0.96 5.30
CA ILE A 191 2.16 -0.38 4.65
C ILE A 191 3.36 -0.36 5.60
N ARG A 192 4.44 -1.02 5.21
CA ARG A 192 5.75 -0.92 5.82
C ARG A 192 6.53 0.18 5.12
N MET A 193 6.86 1.23 5.83
CA MET A 193 7.51 2.40 5.29
C MET A 193 9.03 2.29 5.37
N ALA A 194 9.72 3.12 4.57
CA ALA A 194 11.15 3.25 4.59
C ALA A 194 11.64 3.62 6.00
N ALA A 195 12.75 2.99 6.41
CA ALA A 195 13.40 3.24 7.69
C ALA A 195 14.25 4.53 7.65
N ALA A 196 14.93 4.86 8.75
CA ALA A 196 15.97 5.89 8.76
C ALA A 196 16.97 5.66 7.60
N PRO A 197 17.61 6.71 7.05
CA PRO A 197 17.70 8.07 7.64
C PRO A 197 16.51 9.00 7.34
N LEU A 198 15.54 8.62 6.49
CA LEU A 198 14.39 9.52 6.20
C LEU A 198 13.64 9.85 7.50
N GLY A 199 13.33 11.14 7.70
CA GLY A 199 12.36 11.58 8.70
C GLY A 199 10.94 11.15 8.30
N ILE A 200 10.03 11.01 9.26
CA ILE A 200 8.62 10.70 9.02
C ILE A 200 7.71 11.49 9.96
N ALA A 201 6.60 11.99 9.45
CA ALA A 201 5.53 12.58 10.22
C ALA A 201 4.18 12.03 9.76
N PHE A 202 3.31 11.66 10.71
CA PHE A 202 1.96 11.21 10.42
C PHE A 202 0.98 12.38 10.54
N VAL A 203 0.04 12.46 9.59
CA VAL A 203 -0.97 13.53 9.52
C VAL A 203 -2.32 12.93 9.17
N SER A 204 -3.35 13.37 9.90
CA SER A 204 -4.76 13.09 9.60
C SER A 204 -5.49 14.35 9.12
N PRO A 205 -6.73 14.26 8.62
CA PRO A 205 -7.56 15.44 8.33
C PRO A 205 -7.83 16.36 9.54
N ALA A 206 -7.68 15.83 10.76
CA ALA A 206 -7.81 16.60 11.99
C ALA A 206 -6.52 17.32 12.43
N GLY A 207 -5.36 16.86 11.96
CA GLY A 207 -4.06 17.43 12.32
C GLY A 207 -2.95 16.38 12.36
N PRO A 208 -1.75 16.81 12.76
CA PRO A 208 -0.61 15.90 12.97
C PRO A 208 -0.89 14.89 14.07
N ILE A 209 -0.34 13.69 13.93
CA ILE A 209 -0.31 12.67 14.98
C ILE A 209 1.02 12.82 15.72
N ALA A 210 0.98 13.49 16.86
CA ALA A 210 2.17 13.81 17.65
C ALA A 210 2.41 12.82 18.78
N GLU A 211 1.35 12.20 19.32
CA GLU A 211 1.44 11.34 20.49
C GLU A 211 1.57 9.87 20.10
N PHE A 212 2.69 9.26 20.50
CA PHE A 212 2.96 7.84 20.37
C PHE A 212 3.35 7.28 21.75
N VAL A 213 2.60 6.25 22.19
CA VAL A 213 2.89 5.52 23.41
C VAL A 213 3.62 4.24 23.03
N GLN A 214 4.85 4.03 23.51
CA GLN A 214 5.70 2.92 23.10
C GLN A 214 5.81 2.79 21.56
N ASP A 215 6.07 3.93 20.89
CA ASP A 215 6.14 4.05 19.43
C ASP A 215 4.83 3.79 18.68
N ARG A 216 3.68 3.75 19.34
CA ARG A 216 2.39 3.39 18.72
C ARG A 216 1.32 4.45 18.93
N ALA A 217 0.49 4.66 17.89
CA ALA A 217 -0.70 5.48 17.98
C ALA A 217 -1.91 4.76 17.38
N ARG A 218 -3.11 5.05 17.90
CA ARG A 218 -4.37 4.42 17.45
C ARG A 218 -5.47 5.47 17.23
N PRO A 219 -5.26 6.41 16.31
CA PRO A 219 -6.28 7.40 16.00
C PRO A 219 -7.43 6.77 15.19
N ALA A 220 -8.57 7.47 15.17
CA ALA A 220 -9.64 7.22 14.22
C ALA A 220 -9.73 8.39 13.24
N ALA A 221 -9.69 8.11 11.94
CA ALA A 221 -9.71 9.12 10.88
C ALA A 221 -10.13 8.52 9.53
N PRO A 222 -10.71 9.32 8.61
CA PRO A 222 -11.05 8.84 7.27
C PRO A 222 -9.82 8.68 6.36
N ALA A 223 -8.69 9.25 6.74
CA ALA A 223 -7.42 9.15 6.02
C ALA A 223 -6.23 9.31 6.96
N MET A 224 -5.10 8.72 6.57
CA MET A 224 -3.82 8.89 7.22
C MET A 224 -2.73 9.09 6.20
N ALA A 225 -1.91 10.12 6.40
CA ALA A 225 -0.75 10.39 5.56
C ALA A 225 0.55 10.20 6.34
N CYS A 226 1.60 9.84 5.60
CA CYS A 226 2.97 9.76 6.04
C CYS A 226 3.80 10.68 5.16
N ASN A 227 4.37 11.71 5.75
CA ASN A 227 5.26 12.66 5.10
C ASN A 227 6.71 12.27 5.39
N PHE A 228 7.52 12.11 4.34
CA PHE A 228 8.92 11.74 4.45
C PHE A 228 9.81 12.94 4.14
N SER A 229 10.91 13.06 4.88
CA SER A 229 11.90 14.11 4.67
C SER A 229 13.33 13.58 4.73
N ASP A 230 14.22 14.16 3.94
CA ASP A 230 15.66 14.01 4.04
C ASP A 230 16.23 15.33 4.60
N GLY A 231 16.50 15.35 5.90
CA GLY A 231 16.70 16.59 6.62
C GLY A 231 15.51 17.54 6.46
N PRO A 232 15.73 18.80 5.99
CA PRO A 232 14.65 19.76 5.78
C PRO A 232 13.90 19.56 4.44
N THR A 233 14.38 18.69 3.55
CA THR A 233 13.86 18.54 2.19
C THR A 233 12.76 17.48 2.14
N PRO A 234 11.58 17.75 1.57
CA PRO A 234 10.56 16.73 1.32
C PRO A 234 11.11 15.63 0.38
N ALA A 235 11.02 14.38 0.84
CA ALA A 235 11.43 13.21 0.07
C ALA A 235 10.26 12.53 -0.66
N GLY A 236 9.03 12.84 -0.26
CA GLY A 236 7.78 12.33 -0.78
C GLY A 236 6.77 12.10 0.31
N ALA A 237 5.55 11.78 -0.05
CA ALA A 237 4.48 11.54 0.90
C ALA A 237 3.47 10.51 0.37
N ILE A 238 2.94 9.68 1.26
CA ILE A 238 1.91 8.68 0.98
C ILE A 238 0.72 8.96 1.88
N ALA A 239 -0.47 9.06 1.30
CA ALA A 239 -1.73 9.05 2.05
C ALA A 239 -2.52 7.79 1.70
N ILE A 240 -3.19 7.20 2.69
CA ILE A 240 -4.20 6.16 2.52
C ILE A 240 -5.54 6.76 2.95
N LEU A 241 -6.50 6.79 2.03
CA LEU A 241 -7.88 7.19 2.25
C LEU A 241 -8.70 5.90 2.40
N SER A 242 -9.53 5.84 3.44
CA SER A 242 -10.42 4.70 3.71
C SER A 242 -11.86 5.07 3.39
N ASP A 243 -12.51 4.27 2.57
CA ASP A 243 -13.93 4.43 2.28
C ASP A 243 -14.75 4.07 3.53
N PRO A 244 -15.87 4.77 3.81
CA PRO A 244 -16.76 4.42 4.93
C PRO A 244 -17.27 2.99 4.91
N VAL A 245 -17.37 2.34 3.75
CA VAL A 245 -17.77 0.92 3.62
C VAL A 245 -16.84 -0.03 4.39
N ASN A 246 -15.57 0.36 4.58
CA ASN A 246 -14.58 -0.46 5.27
C ASN A 246 -14.86 -0.58 6.77
N ALA A 247 -15.05 0.56 7.46
CA ALA A 247 -15.19 0.62 8.91
C ALA A 247 -15.89 1.90 9.41
N GLY A 248 -16.78 2.49 8.60
CA GLY A 248 -17.46 3.74 8.91
C GLY A 248 -16.63 4.98 8.56
N GLU A 249 -17.16 6.17 8.87
CA GLU A 249 -16.58 7.47 8.48
C GLU A 249 -15.14 7.68 8.97
N ASN A 250 -14.81 7.19 10.15
CA ASN A 250 -13.48 7.29 10.74
C ASN A 250 -12.93 5.87 10.97
N ALA A 251 -12.17 5.37 10.01
CA ALA A 251 -11.50 4.08 10.16
C ALA A 251 -10.55 4.12 11.37
N PRO A 252 -10.48 3.04 12.17
CA PRO A 252 -9.46 2.91 13.20
C PRO A 252 -8.10 2.68 12.54
N TRP A 253 -7.04 3.31 13.08
CA TRP A 253 -5.68 3.15 12.60
C TRP A 253 -4.79 2.48 13.62
N TYR A 254 -3.83 1.73 13.16
CA TYR A 254 -2.68 1.27 13.92
C TYR A 254 -1.41 1.81 13.26
N LEU A 255 -0.73 2.69 13.98
CA LEU A 255 0.48 3.36 13.54
C LEU A 255 1.65 2.94 14.42
N ILE A 256 2.82 2.74 13.81
CA ILE A 256 4.09 2.57 14.51
C ILE A 256 5.08 3.58 13.95
N ASN A 257 5.79 4.27 14.84
CA ASN A 257 6.79 5.27 14.49
C ASN A 257 8.03 5.14 15.37
N SER A 258 8.93 4.24 14.99
CA SER A 258 10.28 4.19 15.53
C SER A 258 11.32 4.27 14.42
N ALA A 259 12.60 4.46 14.75
CA ALA A 259 13.65 4.57 13.75
C ALA A 259 13.76 3.34 12.84
N ALA A 260 13.57 2.15 13.41
CA ALA A 260 13.68 0.87 12.70
C ALA A 260 12.34 0.35 12.17
N PHE A 261 11.22 0.75 12.80
CA PHE A 261 9.91 0.19 12.48
C PHE A 261 8.86 1.29 12.27
N ARG A 262 8.50 1.52 11.00
CA ARG A 262 7.49 2.48 10.59
C ARG A 262 6.39 1.76 9.83
N PHE A 263 5.17 1.88 10.33
CA PHE A 263 4.05 1.09 9.82
C PHE A 263 2.74 1.87 9.96
N ALA A 264 1.83 1.70 9.00
CA ALA A 264 0.45 2.12 9.12
C ALA A 264 -0.50 1.05 8.58
N CYS A 265 -1.62 0.90 9.25
CA CYS A 265 -2.69 -0.02 8.88
C CYS A 265 -4.03 0.62 9.23
N PRO A 266 -4.97 0.78 8.28
CA PRO A 266 -6.37 0.97 8.63
C PRO A 266 -6.86 -0.33 9.27
N ALA A 267 -6.82 -0.37 10.60
CA ALA A 267 -7.02 -1.55 11.44
C ALA A 267 -8.51 -1.86 11.60
N ILE A 268 -9.19 -2.16 10.50
CA ILE A 268 -10.65 -2.24 10.38
C ILE A 268 -11.30 -3.28 11.32
N LEU A 269 -10.54 -4.26 11.78
CA LEU A 269 -10.98 -5.26 12.76
C LEU A 269 -10.62 -4.88 14.20
N ALA A 270 -9.91 -3.78 14.46
CA ALA A 270 -9.50 -3.39 15.80
C ALA A 270 -10.68 -3.28 16.79
N PRO A 271 -11.85 -2.69 16.43
CA PRO A 271 -12.98 -2.60 17.35
C PRO A 271 -13.58 -3.97 17.71
N LYS A 272 -13.66 -4.88 16.75
CA LYS A 272 -14.20 -6.24 16.95
C LYS A 272 -13.93 -7.15 15.76
N PRO A 273 -13.89 -8.47 15.95
CA PRO A 273 -13.93 -9.43 14.85
C PRO A 273 -15.17 -9.25 13.97
N ARG A 274 -15.06 -9.65 12.70
CA ARG A 274 -16.16 -9.61 11.73
C ARG A 274 -16.63 -11.02 11.43
N ALA A 275 -17.87 -11.33 11.81
CA ALA A 275 -18.54 -12.53 11.35
C ALA A 275 -19.06 -12.33 9.92
N VAL A 276 -18.89 -13.34 9.06
CA VAL A 276 -19.39 -13.39 7.69
C VAL A 276 -20.06 -14.74 7.50
N PRO A 277 -21.39 -14.79 7.24
CA PRO A 277 -22.06 -16.05 7.03
C PRO A 277 -21.59 -16.74 5.75
N ALA A 278 -21.81 -18.05 5.64
CA ALA A 278 -21.53 -18.81 4.43
C ALA A 278 -22.12 -18.14 3.19
N GLY A 279 -21.32 -17.94 2.14
CA GLY A 279 -21.70 -17.21 0.94
C GLY A 279 -21.88 -15.71 1.11
N GLY A 280 -21.69 -15.18 2.32
CA GLY A 280 -21.79 -13.75 2.61
C GLY A 280 -20.72 -12.94 1.89
N GLN A 281 -21.05 -11.70 1.51
CA GLN A 281 -20.19 -10.83 0.72
C GLN A 281 -19.96 -9.49 1.42
N PHE A 282 -18.81 -8.87 1.12
CA PHE A 282 -18.49 -7.50 1.57
C PHE A 282 -17.38 -6.91 0.70
N ASP A 283 -17.31 -5.59 0.73
CA ASP A 283 -16.34 -4.82 -0.03
C ASP A 283 -15.37 -4.08 0.89
N LEU A 284 -14.15 -3.88 0.40
CA LEU A 284 -13.18 -2.93 0.95
C LEU A 284 -12.68 -2.03 -0.17
N HIS A 285 -12.57 -0.74 0.12
CA HIS A 285 -12.16 0.26 -0.85
C HIS A 285 -11.21 1.28 -0.22
N TYR A 286 -10.02 1.42 -0.80
CA TYR A 286 -8.99 2.37 -0.38
C TYR A 286 -8.49 3.14 -1.59
N ARG A 287 -8.02 4.38 -1.35
CA ARG A 287 -7.16 5.10 -2.27
C ARG A 287 -5.83 5.37 -1.61
N ILE A 288 -4.74 4.97 -2.28
CA ILE A 288 -3.38 5.33 -1.90
C ILE A 288 -2.95 6.46 -2.83
N ALA A 289 -2.55 7.59 -2.26
CA ALA A 289 -2.14 8.77 -3.02
C ALA A 289 -0.68 9.14 -2.68
N LEU A 290 0.15 9.24 -3.72
CA LEU A 290 1.56 9.58 -3.61
C LEU A 290 1.81 10.95 -4.25
N ARG A 291 2.63 11.77 -3.59
CA ARG A 291 3.06 13.07 -4.10
C ARG A 291 4.40 13.49 -3.49
N ARG A 292 5.04 14.51 -4.08
CA ARG A 292 6.30 15.04 -3.55
C ARG A 292 6.08 15.88 -2.30
N GLU A 293 5.12 16.78 -2.38
CA GLU A 293 4.84 17.72 -1.31
C GLU A 293 4.17 17.04 -0.09
N PRO A 294 4.48 17.48 1.13
CA PRO A 294 3.84 16.95 2.33
C PRO A 294 2.32 17.10 2.29
N TRP A 295 1.61 16.13 2.81
CA TRP A 295 0.19 16.23 3.08
C TRP A 295 -0.05 17.15 4.28
N THR A 296 -0.97 18.09 4.11
CA THR A 296 -1.54 18.88 5.20
C THR A 296 -2.95 18.38 5.51
N PRO A 297 -3.53 18.72 6.68
CA PRO A 297 -4.92 18.39 6.99
C PRO A 297 -5.89 18.89 5.92
N GLU A 298 -5.68 20.11 5.39
CA GLU A 298 -6.49 20.71 4.32
C GLU A 298 -6.42 19.91 3.03
N ALA A 299 -5.21 19.53 2.62
CA ALA A 299 -4.98 18.73 1.41
C ALA A 299 -5.63 17.34 1.52
N LEU A 300 -5.58 16.71 2.72
CA LEU A 300 -6.25 15.43 2.97
C LEU A 300 -7.79 15.58 2.89
N ARG A 301 -8.35 16.64 3.47
CA ARG A 301 -9.80 16.93 3.36
C ARG A 301 -10.22 17.14 1.91
N ALA A 302 -9.44 17.89 1.14
CA ALA A 302 -9.71 18.12 -0.28
C ALA A 302 -9.64 16.82 -1.10
N ALA A 303 -8.64 15.97 -0.85
CA ALA A 303 -8.48 14.68 -1.52
C ALA A 303 -9.64 13.72 -1.21
N LEU A 304 -10.09 13.66 0.07
CA LEU A 304 -11.27 12.88 0.47
C LEU A 304 -12.54 13.37 -0.24
N ALA A 305 -12.77 14.68 -0.26
CA ALA A 305 -13.94 15.25 -0.92
C ALA A 305 -13.93 15.01 -2.45
N ALA A 306 -12.76 15.02 -3.08
CA ALA A 306 -12.59 14.73 -4.49
C ALA A 306 -12.80 13.23 -4.82
N TRP A 307 -12.39 12.33 -3.92
CA TRP A 307 -12.50 10.88 -4.13
C TRP A 307 -13.91 10.34 -3.90
N ARG A 308 -14.66 10.94 -2.98
CA ARG A 308 -16.02 10.51 -2.61
C ARG A 308 -17.13 11.07 -3.53
N ARG A 309 -16.78 11.93 -4.51
CA ARG A 309 -17.66 12.42 -5.58
C ARG A 309 -17.75 11.42 -6.72
#